data_0b1a9ff42e26f1185529dfcd01a9c4fb
#
_entry.id   0b1a9ff42e26f1185529dfcd01a9c4fb
#
_cell.length_a   1.000
_cell.length_b   1.000
_cell.length_c   1.000
_cell.angle_alpha   90.00
_cell.angle_beta   90.00
_cell.angle_gamma   90.00
#
_symmetry.space_group_name_H-M   'P 1'
#
loop_
_entity.id
_entity.type
_entity.pdbx_description
1 polymer ?
#
loop_
_entity_poly.entity_id
_entity_poly.type
_entity_poly.pdbx_seq_one_letter_code
_entity_poly.pdbx_strand_id
1 'polypeptide(L)'
;MKPTDQLVWVIYDISENKIRTKVIKATEQAGLYRVQKSVFLGTLNRTLLDELVMKVKDLIDPDTDSVYIFPMCEPDFKKVITAGQAFDKKLVTDEVKALLF
;
A
#
# COMPACT_ATOMS: atom_id res chain seq x y z
N MET A 1 11.60 -4.94 11.12
CA MET A 1 11.72 -3.77 10.20
C MET A 1 13.11 -3.18 10.34
N LYS A 2 13.79 -2.94 9.22
CA LYS A 2 15.10 -2.29 9.25
C LYS A 2 14.96 -0.82 9.63
N PRO A 3 15.95 -0.20 10.29
CA PRO A 3 15.85 1.21 10.69
C PRO A 3 15.59 2.18 9.56
N THR A 4 16.02 1.84 8.32
CA THR A 4 15.83 2.68 7.13
C THR A 4 14.47 2.45 6.45
N ASP A 5 13.71 1.44 6.87
CA ASP A 5 12.42 1.13 6.30
C ASP A 5 11.31 1.89 7.03
N GLN A 6 10.27 2.20 6.28
CA GLN A 6 9.06 2.84 6.81
C GLN A 6 7.86 1.99 6.49
N LEU A 7 6.88 1.98 7.38
CA LEU A 7 5.56 1.45 7.06
C LEU A 7 4.92 2.39 6.03
N VAL A 8 4.33 1.80 5.00
CA VAL A 8 3.71 2.57 3.91
C VAL A 8 2.35 1.98 3.61
N TRP A 9 1.37 2.86 3.54
CA TRP A 9 0.02 2.55 3.06
C TRP A 9 -0.14 3.04 1.64
N VAL A 10 -0.83 2.25 0.83
CA VAL A 10 -1.29 2.68 -0.50
C VAL A 10 -2.78 2.43 -0.57
N ILE A 11 -3.52 3.49 -0.83
CA ILE A 11 -4.98 3.44 -0.98
C ILE A 11 -5.31 4.05 -2.33
N TYR A 12 -6.12 3.36 -3.14
CA TYR A 12 -6.41 3.85 -4.48
C TYR A 12 -7.90 3.78 -4.80
N ASP A 13 -8.31 4.67 -5.70
CA ASP A 13 -9.62 4.69 -6.35
C ASP A 13 -9.38 4.91 -7.83
N ILE A 14 -9.43 3.82 -8.60
CA ILE A 14 -9.12 3.81 -10.04
C ILE A 14 -10.26 3.11 -10.77
N SER A 15 -10.88 3.81 -11.71
CA SER A 15 -12.06 3.33 -12.42
C SER A 15 -11.75 2.28 -13.48
N GLU A 16 -10.67 2.48 -14.24
CA GLU A 16 -10.34 1.61 -15.36
C GLU A 16 -9.58 0.37 -14.90
N ASN A 17 -10.10 -0.81 -15.25
CA ASN A 17 -9.51 -2.09 -14.85
C ASN A 17 -8.04 -2.24 -15.27
N LYS A 18 -7.71 -1.80 -16.48
CA LYS A 18 -6.36 -1.93 -17.02
C LYS A 18 -5.34 -1.12 -16.21
N ILE A 19 -5.69 0.12 -15.89
CA ILE A 19 -4.84 0.99 -15.06
C ILE A 19 -4.73 0.43 -13.65
N ARG A 20 -5.87 0.05 -13.07
CA ARG A 20 -5.91 -0.54 -11.71
C ARG A 20 -5.01 -1.76 -11.60
N THR A 21 -5.06 -2.67 -12.58
CA THR A 21 -4.22 -3.86 -12.60
C THR A 21 -2.74 -3.51 -12.63
N LYS A 22 -2.35 -2.51 -13.42
CA LYS A 22 -0.95 -2.07 -13.48
C LYS A 22 -0.48 -1.45 -12.16
N VAL A 23 -1.32 -0.67 -11.50
CA VAL A 23 -1.01 -0.06 -10.19
C VAL A 23 -0.87 -1.15 -9.13
N ILE A 24 -1.79 -2.11 -9.10
CA ILE A 24 -1.71 -3.26 -8.18
C ILE A 24 -0.39 -3.99 -8.38
N LYS A 25 -0.04 -4.31 -9.63
CA LYS A 25 1.19 -5.02 -9.94
C LYS A 25 2.43 -4.25 -9.50
N ALA A 26 2.49 -2.95 -9.77
CA ALA A 26 3.61 -2.10 -9.36
C ALA A 26 3.75 -2.08 -7.84
N THR A 27 2.64 -2.00 -7.13
CA THR A 27 2.61 -1.95 -5.67
C THR A 27 3.06 -3.28 -5.05
N GLU A 28 2.60 -4.40 -5.60
CA GLU A 28 3.04 -5.73 -5.17
C GLU A 28 4.53 -5.96 -5.45
N GLN A 29 5.02 -5.53 -6.62
CA GLN A 29 6.42 -5.66 -6.98
C GLN A 29 7.33 -4.81 -6.09
N ALA A 30 6.83 -3.71 -5.55
CA ALA A 30 7.55 -2.90 -4.58
C ALA A 30 7.70 -3.60 -3.22
N GLY A 31 6.91 -4.63 -2.96
CA GLY A 31 6.99 -5.41 -1.73
C GLY A 31 5.85 -5.15 -0.73
N LEU A 32 4.80 -4.45 -1.15
CA LEU A 32 3.63 -4.24 -0.30
C LEU A 32 2.63 -5.39 -0.44
N TYR A 33 1.81 -5.57 0.57
CA TYR A 33 0.83 -6.64 0.66
C TYR A 33 -0.59 -6.06 0.59
N ARG A 34 -1.44 -6.70 -0.19
CA ARG A 34 -2.84 -6.30 -0.29
C ARG A 34 -3.60 -6.75 0.95
N VAL A 35 -4.19 -5.81 1.68
CA VAL A 35 -4.95 -6.09 2.91
C VAL A 35 -6.45 -5.83 2.74
N GLN A 36 -6.82 -5.09 1.72
CA GLN A 36 -8.19 -4.87 1.25
C GLN A 36 -8.17 -4.67 -0.26
N LYS A 37 -9.34 -4.67 -0.89
CA LYS A 37 -9.45 -4.53 -2.36
C LYS A 37 -8.64 -3.37 -2.90
N SER A 38 -8.66 -2.24 -2.21
CA SER A 38 -8.01 -1.00 -2.65
C SER A 38 -6.98 -0.49 -1.66
N VAL A 39 -6.46 -1.36 -0.79
CA VAL A 39 -5.52 -0.98 0.27
C VAL A 39 -4.35 -1.94 0.32
N PHE A 40 -3.15 -1.39 0.27
CA PHE A 40 -1.90 -2.10 0.46
C PHE A 40 -1.16 -1.59 1.69
N LEU A 41 -0.38 -2.44 2.31
CA LEU A 41 0.42 -2.11 3.47
C LEU A 41 1.71 -2.92 3.44
N GLY A 42 2.80 -2.31 3.85
CA GLY A 42 4.10 -2.99 3.96
C GLY A 42 5.19 -2.03 4.37
N THR A 43 6.43 -2.47 4.20
CA THR A 43 7.59 -1.65 4.52
C THR A 43 8.40 -1.37 3.27
N LEU A 44 8.81 -0.12 3.09
CA LEU A 44 9.66 0.30 1.99
C LEU A 44 10.79 1.17 2.52
N ASN A 45 11.98 1.04 1.90
CA ASN A 45 13.00 2.04 2.10
C ASN A 45 12.69 3.27 1.22
N ARG A 46 13.43 4.35 1.39
CA ARG A 46 13.17 5.60 0.68
C ARG A 46 13.27 5.45 -0.84
N THR A 47 14.24 4.69 -1.31
CA THR A 47 14.44 4.49 -2.75
C THR A 47 13.26 3.77 -3.38
N LEU A 48 12.79 2.68 -2.75
CA LEU A 48 11.64 1.94 -3.25
C LEU A 48 10.36 2.76 -3.19
N LEU A 49 10.20 3.57 -2.14
CA LEU A 49 9.07 4.47 -2.02
C LEU A 49 9.04 5.49 -3.16
N ASP A 50 10.17 6.14 -3.42
CA ASP A 50 10.27 7.14 -4.49
C ASP A 50 10.01 6.50 -5.86
N GLU A 51 10.54 5.31 -6.11
CA GLU A 51 10.29 4.56 -7.35
C GLU A 51 8.81 4.23 -7.52
N LEU A 52 8.15 3.78 -6.46
CA LEU A 52 6.73 3.45 -6.50
C LEU A 52 5.89 4.69 -6.83
N VAL A 53 6.18 5.82 -6.18
CA VAL A 53 5.49 7.08 -6.44
C VAL A 53 5.61 7.48 -7.90
N MET A 54 6.81 7.40 -8.47
CA MET A 54 7.04 7.73 -9.87
C MET A 54 6.25 6.81 -10.81
N LYS A 55 6.28 5.50 -10.57
CA LYS A 55 5.54 4.53 -11.38
C LYS A 55 4.04 4.79 -11.35
N VAL A 56 3.49 5.03 -10.16
CA VAL A 56 2.07 5.28 -9.99
C VAL A 56 1.65 6.56 -10.73
N LYS A 57 2.43 7.62 -10.59
CA LYS A 57 2.14 8.89 -11.30
C LYS A 57 2.14 8.72 -12.81
N ASP A 58 3.00 7.86 -13.34
CA ASP A 58 3.06 7.59 -14.78
C ASP A 58 1.90 6.73 -15.27
N LEU A 59 1.33 5.90 -14.41
CA LEU A 59 0.29 4.95 -14.79
C LEU A 59 -1.13 5.52 -14.75
N ILE A 60 -1.41 6.40 -13.78
CA ILE A 60 -2.77 6.87 -13.52
C ILE A 60 -3.17 8.03 -14.43
N ASP A 61 -4.48 8.20 -14.56
CA ASP A 61 -5.06 9.40 -15.13
C ASP A 61 -5.29 10.39 -14.00
N PRO A 62 -4.55 11.52 -13.96
CA PRO A 62 -4.63 12.45 -12.84
C PRO A 62 -6.00 13.16 -12.72
N ASP A 63 -6.81 13.12 -13.77
CA ASP A 63 -8.12 13.77 -13.76
C ASP A 63 -9.21 12.88 -13.16
N THR A 64 -9.04 11.56 -13.22
CA THR A 64 -10.09 10.61 -12.81
C THR A 64 -9.67 9.66 -11.70
N ASP A 65 -8.37 9.45 -11.52
CA ASP A 65 -7.86 8.46 -10.59
C ASP A 65 -7.28 9.11 -9.34
N SER A 66 -7.37 8.40 -8.21
CA SER A 66 -6.77 8.82 -6.96
C SER A 66 -5.90 7.70 -6.39
N VAL A 67 -4.70 8.05 -5.96
CA VAL A 67 -3.82 7.14 -5.24
C VAL A 67 -3.20 7.89 -4.07
N TYR A 68 -3.36 7.35 -2.88
CA TYR A 68 -2.76 7.89 -1.67
C TYR A 68 -1.62 6.98 -1.25
N ILE A 69 -0.42 7.52 -1.17
CA ILE A 69 0.77 6.80 -0.72
C ILE A 69 1.31 7.57 0.47
N PHE A 70 1.25 6.98 1.66
CA PHE A 70 1.70 7.69 2.84
C PHE A 70 2.54 6.80 3.75
N PRO A 71 3.74 7.27 4.11
CA PRO A 71 4.55 6.62 5.13
C PRO A 71 3.97 6.88 6.51
N MET A 72 4.19 5.93 7.41
CA MET A 72 3.70 6.03 8.78
C MET A 72 4.77 5.48 9.72
N CYS A 73 5.05 6.17 10.81
CA CYS A 73 5.97 5.64 11.79
C CYS A 73 5.33 4.51 12.60
N GLU A 74 6.13 3.63 13.15
CA GLU A 74 5.65 2.47 13.91
C GLU A 74 4.77 2.86 15.10
N PRO A 75 5.10 3.87 15.92
CA PRO A 75 4.22 4.31 17.00
C PRO A 75 2.83 4.74 16.52
N ASP A 76 2.75 5.44 15.40
CA ASP A 76 1.46 5.85 14.83
C ASP A 76 0.68 4.65 14.30
N PHE A 77 1.38 3.70 13.68
CA PHE A 77 0.74 2.49 13.19
C PHE A 77 0.08 1.71 14.33
N LYS A 78 0.71 1.64 15.49
CA LYS A 78 0.14 0.98 16.68
C LYS A 78 -1.13 1.66 17.19
N LYS A 79 -1.35 2.92 16.83
CA LYS A 79 -2.54 3.68 17.21
C LYS A 79 -3.65 3.61 16.18
N VAL A 80 -3.43 2.96 15.05
CA VAL A 80 -4.46 2.81 14.01
C VAL A 80 -5.66 2.07 14.58
N ILE A 81 -6.82 2.67 14.40
CA ILE A 81 -8.08 2.08 14.80
C ILE A 81 -8.77 1.54 13.56
N THR A 82 -9.12 0.27 13.59
CA THR A 82 -9.88 -0.37 12.51
C THR A 82 -11.25 -0.77 13.01
N ALA A 83 -12.22 -0.76 12.12
CA ALA A 83 -13.58 -1.17 12.43
C ALA A 83 -14.11 -2.04 11.29
N GLY A 84 -14.93 -3.02 11.63
CA GLY A 84 -15.50 -3.92 10.65
C GLY A 84 -14.45 -4.82 10.02
N GLN A 85 -14.56 -5.01 8.71
CA GLN A 85 -13.67 -5.88 7.92
C GLN A 85 -12.51 -5.07 7.31
N ALA A 86 -11.81 -4.32 8.15
CA ALA A 86 -10.74 -3.42 7.70
C ALA A 86 -9.62 -4.15 6.96
N PHE A 87 -9.27 -5.37 7.42
CA PHE A 87 -8.32 -6.22 6.71
C PHE A 87 -9.05 -7.47 6.22
N ASP A 88 -9.02 -7.70 4.92
CA ASP A 88 -9.63 -8.89 4.33
C ASP A 88 -8.84 -10.12 4.75
N LYS A 89 -9.47 -11.01 5.52
CA LYS A 89 -8.81 -12.22 6.06
C LYS A 89 -8.27 -13.13 4.96
N LYS A 90 -8.88 -13.12 3.78
CA LYS A 90 -8.44 -13.95 2.65
C LYS A 90 -7.15 -13.43 2.02
N LEU A 91 -6.88 -12.13 2.17
CA LEU A 91 -5.69 -11.49 1.62
C LEU A 91 -4.54 -11.40 2.62
N VAL A 92 -4.85 -11.53 3.92
CA VAL A 92 -3.83 -11.41 4.98
C VAL A 92 -2.99 -12.67 5.04
N THR A 93 -1.70 -12.52 4.76
CA THR A 93 -0.70 -13.60 4.84
C THR A 93 0.01 -13.57 6.20
N ASP A 94 0.85 -14.57 6.45
CA ASP A 94 1.64 -14.62 7.68
C ASP A 94 2.61 -13.43 7.79
N GLU A 95 3.15 -12.97 6.65
CA GLU A 95 4.02 -11.80 6.60
C GLU A 95 3.27 -10.53 7.01
N VAL A 96 2.03 -10.37 6.54
CA VAL A 96 1.19 -9.23 6.93
C VAL A 96 0.82 -9.32 8.39
N LYS A 97 0.49 -10.50 8.89
CA LYS A 97 0.21 -10.70 10.32
C LYS A 97 1.39 -10.28 11.20
N ALA A 98 2.61 -10.56 10.77
CA ALA A 98 3.81 -10.15 11.49
C ALA A 98 3.96 -8.62 11.55
N LEU A 99 3.47 -7.89 10.55
CA LEU A 99 3.45 -6.42 10.56
C LEU A 99 2.35 -5.87 11.46
N LEU A 100 1.19 -6.54 11.49
CA LEU A 100 0.00 -6.05 12.19
C LEU A 100 -0.01 -6.41 13.68
N PHE A 101 0.63 -7.49 14.05
CA PHE A 101 0.63 -8.05 15.39
C PHE A 101 2.05 -8.28 15.90
#